data_8404f6c903f19ca11a49e6ac6eb5ea82
#
_entry.id   8404f6c903f19ca11a49e6ac6eb5ea82
#
_cell.length_a   1.000
_cell.length_b   1.000
_cell.length_c   1.000
_cell.angle_alpha   90.00
_cell.angle_beta   90.00
_cell.angle_gamma   90.00
#
_symmetry.space_group_name_H-M   'P 1'
#
loop_
_entity.id
_entity.type
_entity.pdbx_description
1 polymer ?
#
loop_
_entity_poly.entity_id
_entity_poly.type
_entity_poly.pdbx_seq_one_letter_code
_entity_poly.pdbx_strand_id
1 'polypeptide(L)'
;RQLATNTPAINWSEFNFTFSPNSRQILATNSVKKINYLLSLDTPVTSQILTDVTDNLKTIYLDWQTQTETILATKLQSLPKAIQTLIATDSAQNIQFSSDDHKVLYLAKTDADLEANLITPPPARSTQTEHRHLQADHYYVYDLKDDTNFLIGSKNEILYPSWIPNTNNLTFVNQDNLKVIDYDGTNRQIIFAANFNHRLVVPWSSDKIIILTTPYPGASENLYSISIK
;
A
#
# COMPACT_ATOMS: atom_id res chain seq x y z
N ARG A 1 9.84 9.98 15.80
CA ARG A 1 9.46 11.39 16.06
C ARG A 1 8.05 11.43 16.62
N GLN A 2 7.83 12.15 17.73
CA GLN A 2 6.51 12.37 18.30
C GLN A 2 5.82 13.50 17.52
N LEU A 3 4.57 13.30 17.11
CA LEU A 3 3.78 14.27 16.33
C LEU A 3 2.78 15.03 17.20
N ALA A 4 2.30 14.42 18.27
CA ALA A 4 1.36 15.02 19.20
C ALA A 4 1.49 14.40 20.59
N THR A 5 1.08 15.11 21.62
CA THR A 5 1.09 14.65 23.01
C THR A 5 -0.32 14.67 23.55
N ASN A 6 -0.69 13.67 24.34
CA ASN A 6 -1.95 13.70 25.08
C ASN A 6 -1.98 14.91 26.02
N THR A 7 -3.11 15.57 26.07
CA THR A 7 -3.40 16.66 27.02
C THR A 7 -4.67 16.32 27.79
N PRO A 8 -5.01 17.02 28.86
CA PRO A 8 -6.30 16.82 29.56
C PRO A 8 -7.51 16.97 28.64
N ALA A 9 -7.40 17.77 27.57
CA ALA A 9 -8.47 18.01 26.61
C ALA A 9 -8.47 17.05 25.42
N ILE A 10 -7.32 16.45 25.06
CA ILE A 10 -7.16 15.64 23.85
C ILE A 10 -6.46 14.33 24.20
N ASN A 11 -7.20 13.23 24.06
CA ASN A 11 -6.68 11.86 24.12
C ASN A 11 -6.61 11.30 22.69
N TRP A 12 -5.40 11.19 22.11
CA TRP A 12 -5.20 10.76 20.74
C TRP A 12 -5.59 9.31 20.49
N SER A 13 -5.70 8.47 21.51
CA SER A 13 -6.18 7.08 21.35
C SER A 13 -7.66 6.99 20.91
N GLU A 14 -8.41 8.09 21.04
CA GLU A 14 -9.81 8.18 20.62
C GLU A 14 -9.99 8.63 19.16
N PHE A 15 -8.89 8.86 18.44
CA PHE A 15 -8.91 9.39 17.07
C PHE A 15 -8.54 8.31 16.07
N ASN A 16 -9.18 8.37 14.90
CA ASN A 16 -8.73 7.68 13.69
C ASN A 16 -7.80 8.61 12.91
N PHE A 17 -6.79 8.03 12.28
CA PHE A 17 -5.77 8.77 11.57
C PHE A 17 -5.76 8.40 10.08
N THR A 18 -5.76 9.40 9.21
CA THR A 18 -5.65 9.25 7.76
C THR A 18 -4.53 10.15 7.25
N PHE A 19 -3.63 9.60 6.45
CA PHE A 19 -2.56 10.38 5.83
C PHE A 19 -3.05 11.10 4.58
N SER A 20 -2.53 12.29 4.35
CA SER A 20 -2.71 12.98 3.06
C SER A 20 -2.01 12.21 1.92
N PRO A 21 -2.48 12.34 0.66
CA PRO A 21 -1.89 11.64 -0.49
C PRO A 21 -0.41 11.94 -0.70
N ASN A 22 0.04 13.14 -0.34
CA ASN A 22 1.44 13.55 -0.42
C ASN A 22 2.26 13.21 0.84
N SER A 23 1.68 12.49 1.81
CA SER A 23 2.29 12.07 3.06
C SER A 23 2.87 13.21 3.93
N ARG A 24 2.38 14.45 3.78
CA ARG A 24 2.84 15.61 4.55
C ARG A 24 1.93 15.98 5.71
N GLN A 25 0.70 15.46 5.72
CA GLN A 25 -0.31 15.78 6.71
C GLN A 25 -0.99 14.52 7.23
N ILE A 26 -1.52 14.60 8.45
CA ILE A 26 -2.39 13.58 9.05
C ILE A 26 -3.68 14.26 9.47
N LEU A 27 -4.79 13.69 9.04
CA LEU A 27 -6.12 14.05 9.53
C LEU A 27 -6.45 13.10 10.69
N ALA A 28 -6.63 13.68 11.87
CA ALA A 28 -7.09 12.98 13.07
C ALA A 28 -8.58 13.24 13.25
N THR A 29 -9.41 12.21 13.22
CA THR A 29 -10.88 12.31 13.29
C THR A 29 -11.42 11.61 14.54
N ASN A 30 -12.28 12.30 15.30
CA ASN A 30 -13.02 11.71 16.42
C ASN A 30 -14.53 11.82 16.13
N SER A 31 -15.14 10.71 15.73
CA SER A 31 -16.56 10.66 15.37
C SER A 31 -17.50 10.84 16.56
N VAL A 32 -17.06 10.50 17.76
CA VAL A 32 -17.85 10.61 18.99
C VAL A 32 -17.93 12.07 19.46
N LYS A 33 -16.76 12.73 19.55
CA LYS A 33 -16.67 14.14 19.97
C LYS A 33 -16.94 15.11 18.83
N LYS A 34 -17.01 14.63 17.59
CA LYS A 34 -17.18 15.44 16.36
C LYS A 34 -16.11 16.54 16.25
N ILE A 35 -14.87 16.23 16.59
CA ILE A 35 -13.72 17.13 16.51
C ILE A 35 -12.69 16.50 15.58
N ASN A 36 -12.11 17.30 14.70
CA ASN A 36 -11.14 16.83 13.72
C ASN A 36 -9.96 17.79 13.65
N TYR A 37 -8.74 17.23 13.66
CA TYR A 37 -7.51 18.02 13.62
C TYR A 37 -6.68 17.66 12.41
N LEU A 38 -6.07 18.68 11.80
CA LEU A 38 -5.06 18.51 10.76
C LEU A 38 -3.67 18.73 11.35
N LEU A 39 -2.83 17.71 11.26
CA LEU A 39 -1.45 17.70 11.77
C LEU A 39 -0.48 17.77 10.60
N SER A 40 0.54 18.61 10.69
CA SER A 40 1.63 18.66 9.72
C SER A 40 2.75 17.71 10.11
N LEU A 41 3.26 16.93 9.14
CA LEU A 41 4.44 16.07 9.33
C LEU A 41 5.76 16.85 9.16
N ASP A 42 5.72 18.02 8.56
CA ASP A 42 6.90 18.86 8.34
C ASP A 42 7.24 19.73 9.56
N THR A 43 6.24 20.00 10.42
CA THR A 43 6.40 20.88 11.59
C THR A 43 6.82 20.09 12.84
N PRO A 44 7.79 20.55 13.64
CA PRO A 44 8.11 19.96 14.93
C PRO A 44 6.92 20.01 15.90
N VAL A 45 6.78 19.01 16.76
CA VAL A 45 5.68 18.92 17.76
C VAL A 45 5.58 20.15 18.65
N THR A 46 6.71 20.68 19.08
CA THR A 46 6.80 21.87 19.94
C THR A 46 6.30 23.17 19.29
N SER A 47 6.24 23.19 17.94
CA SER A 47 5.80 24.34 17.15
C SER A 47 4.47 24.08 16.44
N GLN A 48 3.85 22.93 16.66
CA GLN A 48 2.62 22.54 15.96
C GLN A 48 1.41 23.21 16.61
N ILE A 49 0.75 24.05 15.84
CA ILE A 49 -0.57 24.57 16.21
C ILE A 49 -1.59 23.53 15.73
N LEU A 50 -2.41 23.04 16.66
CA LEU A 50 -3.52 22.15 16.33
C LEU A 50 -4.60 22.96 15.61
N THR A 51 -4.79 22.66 14.34
CA THR A 51 -5.83 23.31 13.54
C THR A 51 -7.07 22.44 13.58
N ASP A 52 -8.13 22.94 14.20
CA ASP A 52 -9.46 22.34 14.12
C ASP A 52 -10.01 22.54 12.71
N VAL A 53 -10.33 21.43 12.06
CA VAL A 53 -10.82 21.40 10.67
C VAL A 53 -12.22 20.79 10.57
N THR A 54 -12.95 20.76 11.67
CA THR A 54 -14.26 20.11 11.74
C THR A 54 -15.22 20.66 10.70
N ASP A 55 -15.27 21.97 10.53
CA ASP A 55 -16.14 22.62 9.53
C ASP A 55 -15.66 22.42 8.09
N ASN A 56 -14.38 22.12 7.90
CA ASN A 56 -13.73 21.95 6.59
C ASN A 56 -13.47 20.49 6.22
N LEU A 57 -13.90 19.54 7.03
CA LEU A 57 -13.59 18.12 6.87
C LEU A 57 -13.95 17.58 5.48
N LYS A 58 -15.15 17.92 4.98
CA LYS A 58 -15.61 17.50 3.65
C LYS A 58 -14.72 18.05 2.53
N THR A 59 -14.29 19.30 2.65
CA THR A 59 -13.40 19.94 1.67
C THR A 59 -12.05 19.26 1.65
N ILE A 60 -11.48 18.92 2.82
CA ILE A 60 -10.21 18.20 2.93
C ILE A 60 -10.31 16.82 2.27
N TYR A 61 -11.38 16.06 2.52
CA TYR A 61 -11.54 14.75 1.87
C TYR A 61 -11.67 14.86 0.36
N LEU A 62 -12.42 15.82 -0.16
CA LEU A 62 -12.57 16.05 -1.60
C LEU A 62 -11.22 16.47 -2.24
N ASP A 63 -10.48 17.36 -1.57
CA ASP A 63 -9.15 17.78 -2.04
C ASP A 63 -8.17 16.59 -2.06
N TRP A 64 -8.13 15.80 -1.00
CA TRP A 64 -7.28 14.61 -0.93
C TRP A 64 -7.67 13.55 -1.94
N GLN A 65 -8.97 13.36 -2.19
CA GLN A 65 -9.44 12.49 -3.25
C GLN A 65 -8.95 12.97 -4.63
N THR A 66 -9.12 14.26 -4.93
CA THR A 66 -8.66 14.87 -6.20
C THR A 66 -7.13 14.75 -6.36
N GLN A 67 -6.37 14.97 -5.28
CA GLN A 67 -4.92 14.79 -5.29
C GLN A 67 -4.55 13.33 -5.58
N THR A 68 -5.19 12.37 -4.94
CA THR A 68 -4.97 10.93 -5.17
C THR A 68 -5.25 10.56 -6.62
N GLU A 69 -6.39 11.00 -7.15
CA GLU A 69 -6.77 10.76 -8.55
C GLU A 69 -5.77 11.38 -9.53
N THR A 70 -5.30 12.60 -9.27
CA THR A 70 -4.30 13.28 -10.09
C THR A 70 -2.95 12.57 -10.07
N ILE A 71 -2.46 12.17 -8.89
CA ILE A 71 -1.21 11.41 -8.74
C ILE A 71 -1.32 10.08 -9.50
N LEU A 72 -2.43 9.35 -9.30
CA LEU A 72 -2.66 8.09 -9.98
C LEU A 72 -2.76 8.26 -11.49
N ALA A 73 -3.51 9.25 -11.98
CA ALA A 73 -3.63 9.53 -13.41
C ALA A 73 -2.27 9.82 -14.05
N THR A 74 -1.43 10.62 -13.39
CA THR A 74 -0.06 10.91 -13.86
C THR A 74 0.79 9.64 -13.94
N LYS A 75 0.74 8.79 -12.91
CA LYS A 75 1.48 7.52 -12.91
C LYS A 75 0.95 6.56 -13.98
N LEU A 76 -0.37 6.50 -14.17
CA LEU A 76 -0.98 5.65 -15.19
C LEU A 76 -0.54 6.03 -16.61
N GLN A 77 -0.32 7.33 -16.88
CA GLN A 77 0.17 7.80 -18.17
C GLN A 77 1.58 7.29 -18.52
N SER A 78 2.38 6.92 -17.53
CA SER A 78 3.73 6.37 -17.75
C SER A 78 3.70 4.88 -18.16
N LEU A 79 2.56 4.21 -17.99
CA LEU A 79 2.42 2.78 -18.31
C LEU A 79 2.30 2.55 -19.83
N PRO A 80 2.70 1.37 -20.34
CA PRO A 80 2.40 0.96 -21.71
C PRO A 80 0.89 0.98 -21.99
N LYS A 81 0.51 1.32 -23.22
CA LYS A 81 -0.89 1.40 -23.61
C LYS A 81 -1.71 0.15 -23.31
N ALA A 82 -1.14 -1.03 -23.49
CA ALA A 82 -1.81 -2.29 -23.17
C ALA A 82 -2.24 -2.35 -21.71
N ILE A 83 -1.34 -1.98 -20.78
CA ILE A 83 -1.65 -1.94 -19.33
C ILE A 83 -2.68 -0.83 -19.04
N GLN A 84 -2.53 0.36 -19.65
CA GLN A 84 -3.52 1.43 -19.52
C GLN A 84 -4.92 0.97 -19.97
N THR A 85 -5.01 0.21 -21.06
CA THR A 85 -6.28 -0.33 -21.57
C THR A 85 -6.91 -1.31 -20.60
N LEU A 86 -6.15 -2.23 -20.01
CA LEU A 86 -6.65 -3.15 -18.98
C LEU A 86 -7.25 -2.41 -17.79
N ILE A 87 -6.64 -1.31 -17.37
CA ILE A 87 -7.12 -0.47 -16.27
C ILE A 87 -8.39 0.30 -16.70
N ALA A 88 -8.35 0.94 -17.87
CA ALA A 88 -9.47 1.74 -18.38
C ALA A 88 -10.74 0.90 -18.65
N THR A 89 -10.57 -0.38 -19.01
CA THR A 89 -11.69 -1.32 -19.24
C THR A 89 -12.12 -2.04 -17.96
N ASP A 90 -11.63 -1.64 -16.81
CA ASP A 90 -11.84 -2.33 -15.51
C ASP A 90 -11.45 -3.82 -15.52
N SER A 91 -10.57 -4.20 -16.44
CA SER A 91 -10.01 -5.56 -16.52
C SER A 91 -8.83 -5.76 -15.57
N ALA A 92 -8.29 -4.67 -15.01
CA ALA A 92 -7.30 -4.66 -13.93
C ALA A 92 -7.74 -3.71 -12.80
N GLN A 93 -7.50 -4.12 -11.56
CA GLN A 93 -7.84 -3.34 -10.36
C GLN A 93 -6.75 -3.49 -9.28
N ASN A 94 -6.92 -2.81 -8.14
CA ASN A 94 -5.95 -2.80 -7.03
C ASN A 94 -4.54 -2.38 -7.48
N ILE A 95 -4.48 -1.34 -8.31
CA ILE A 95 -3.25 -0.84 -8.90
C ILE A 95 -2.37 -0.19 -7.83
N GLN A 96 -1.15 -0.70 -7.67
CA GLN A 96 -0.17 -0.15 -6.74
C GLN A 96 1.19 -0.04 -7.43
N PHE A 97 1.80 1.14 -7.36
CA PHE A 97 3.15 1.35 -7.85
C PHE A 97 4.19 1.05 -6.75
N SER A 98 5.33 0.50 -7.14
CA SER A 98 6.50 0.41 -6.26
C SER A 98 7.00 1.81 -5.89
N SER A 99 7.85 1.91 -4.85
CA SER A 99 8.36 3.20 -4.37
C SER A 99 9.20 3.96 -5.41
N ASP A 100 9.77 3.26 -6.39
CA ASP A 100 10.56 3.82 -7.48
C ASP A 100 9.73 4.04 -8.77
N ASP A 101 8.43 3.76 -8.73
CA ASP A 101 7.47 3.82 -9.84
C ASP A 101 7.82 2.94 -11.06
N HIS A 102 8.76 2.00 -10.91
CA HIS A 102 9.17 1.12 -12.02
C HIS A 102 8.41 -0.21 -12.08
N LYS A 103 7.64 -0.54 -11.05
CA LYS A 103 6.85 -1.76 -11.01
C LYS A 103 5.42 -1.46 -10.63
N VAL A 104 4.50 -2.22 -11.21
CA VAL A 104 3.07 -2.07 -10.98
C VAL A 104 2.47 -3.40 -10.60
N LEU A 105 2.00 -3.49 -9.35
CA LEU A 105 1.15 -4.58 -8.89
C LEU A 105 -0.29 -4.32 -9.33
N TYR A 106 -0.96 -5.33 -9.85
CA TYR A 106 -2.38 -5.27 -10.21
C TYR A 106 -3.06 -6.64 -10.09
N LEU A 107 -4.36 -6.62 -9.92
CA LEU A 107 -5.22 -7.80 -9.96
C LEU A 107 -5.94 -7.85 -11.30
N ALA A 108 -5.73 -8.90 -12.09
CA ALA A 108 -6.51 -9.15 -13.29
C ALA A 108 -7.93 -9.61 -12.93
N LYS A 109 -8.96 -8.98 -13.47
CA LYS A 109 -10.37 -9.34 -13.29
C LYS A 109 -10.89 -10.27 -14.38
N THR A 110 -10.24 -10.21 -15.53
CA THR A 110 -10.60 -10.98 -16.72
C THR A 110 -9.36 -11.61 -17.31
N ASP A 111 -9.52 -12.71 -18.02
CA ASP A 111 -8.46 -13.28 -18.84
C ASP A 111 -8.10 -12.30 -19.96
N ALA A 112 -6.81 -12.13 -20.20
CA ALA A 112 -6.29 -11.25 -21.23
C ALA A 112 -4.88 -11.66 -21.63
N ASP A 113 -4.45 -11.26 -22.84
CA ASP A 113 -3.09 -11.44 -23.29
C ASP A 113 -2.37 -10.10 -23.36
N LEU A 114 -1.15 -10.06 -22.82
CA LEU A 114 -0.24 -8.94 -22.96
C LEU A 114 0.75 -9.22 -24.09
N GLU A 115 0.77 -8.34 -25.08
CA GLU A 115 1.78 -8.41 -26.13
C GLU A 115 3.19 -8.28 -25.55
N ALA A 116 4.17 -8.92 -26.20
CA ALA A 116 5.58 -8.72 -25.85
C ALA A 116 6.11 -7.41 -26.45
N ASN A 117 7.19 -6.89 -25.88
CA ASN A 117 7.87 -5.68 -26.31
C ASN A 117 6.97 -4.43 -26.28
N LEU A 118 6.20 -4.28 -25.20
CA LEU A 118 5.40 -3.09 -24.94
C LEU A 118 6.27 -1.84 -24.76
N ILE A 119 7.50 -2.04 -24.29
CA ILE A 119 8.57 -1.05 -24.24
C ILE A 119 9.86 -1.67 -24.81
N THR A 120 10.83 -0.83 -25.18
CA THR A 120 12.13 -1.32 -25.62
C THR A 120 12.86 -2.00 -24.46
N PRO A 121 13.08 -3.31 -24.51
CA PRO A 121 13.68 -4.02 -23.39
C PRO A 121 15.19 -3.75 -23.30
N PRO A 122 15.75 -3.80 -22.07
CA PRO A 122 17.19 -3.70 -21.89
C PRO A 122 17.92 -4.93 -22.46
N PRO A 123 19.24 -4.82 -22.70
CA PRO A 123 20.05 -5.96 -23.21
C PRO A 123 20.06 -7.17 -22.30
N ALA A 124 19.89 -6.96 -20.98
CA ALA A 124 19.80 -8.02 -19.98
C ALA A 124 18.45 -7.90 -19.26
N ARG A 125 17.69 -9.00 -19.20
CA ARG A 125 16.39 -9.10 -18.53
C ARG A 125 16.45 -10.11 -17.39
N SER A 126 15.42 -10.09 -16.52
CA SER A 126 15.19 -11.17 -15.58
C SER A 126 15.13 -12.52 -16.29
N THR A 127 15.72 -13.55 -15.66
CA THR A 127 15.64 -14.94 -16.12
C THR A 127 14.45 -15.70 -15.56
N GLN A 128 13.63 -15.04 -14.74
CA GLN A 128 12.44 -15.65 -14.15
C GLN A 128 11.34 -15.82 -15.20
N THR A 129 10.44 -16.78 -14.94
CA THR A 129 9.35 -17.09 -15.87
C THR A 129 8.39 -15.91 -16.00
N GLU A 130 8.24 -15.43 -17.22
CA GLU A 130 7.31 -14.39 -17.60
C GLU A 130 5.90 -14.97 -17.82
N HIS A 131 4.87 -14.21 -17.42
CA HIS A 131 3.47 -14.58 -17.57
C HIS A 131 2.71 -13.47 -18.30
N ARG A 132 2.56 -13.60 -19.62
CA ARG A 132 1.83 -12.67 -20.51
C ARG A 132 0.37 -13.06 -20.71
N HIS A 133 0.02 -14.33 -20.50
CA HIS A 133 -1.37 -14.76 -20.44
C HIS A 133 -1.91 -14.51 -19.04
N LEU A 134 -2.76 -13.49 -18.89
CA LEU A 134 -3.39 -13.13 -17.63
C LEU A 134 -4.58 -14.04 -17.37
N GLN A 135 -4.70 -14.51 -16.15
CA GLN A 135 -5.84 -15.26 -15.66
C GLN A 135 -6.65 -14.37 -14.71
N ALA A 136 -7.96 -14.42 -14.83
CA ALA A 136 -8.86 -13.72 -13.91
C ALA A 136 -8.55 -14.10 -12.45
N ASP A 137 -8.73 -13.13 -11.55
CA ASP A 137 -8.54 -13.30 -10.13
C ASP A 137 -7.10 -13.64 -9.71
N HIS A 138 -6.08 -13.24 -10.49
CA HIS A 138 -4.68 -13.39 -10.17
C HIS A 138 -3.98 -12.03 -10.09
N TYR A 139 -3.07 -11.92 -9.13
CA TYR A 139 -2.17 -10.78 -8.98
C TYR A 139 -0.94 -10.93 -9.86
N TYR A 140 -0.56 -9.83 -10.50
CA TYR A 140 0.61 -9.72 -11.35
C TYR A 140 1.43 -8.50 -10.97
N VAL A 141 2.72 -8.56 -11.23
CA VAL A 141 3.61 -7.40 -11.24
C VAL A 141 4.17 -7.21 -12.64
N TYR A 142 3.92 -6.05 -13.23
CA TYR A 142 4.57 -5.63 -14.46
C TYR A 142 5.79 -4.77 -14.14
N ASP A 143 6.96 -5.17 -14.64
CA ASP A 143 8.20 -4.41 -14.54
C ASP A 143 8.38 -3.52 -15.78
N LEU A 144 8.32 -2.19 -15.57
CA LEU A 144 8.47 -1.17 -16.60
C LEU A 144 9.88 -1.07 -17.16
N LYS A 145 10.92 -1.54 -16.45
CA LYS A 145 12.30 -1.52 -16.94
C LYS A 145 12.59 -2.68 -17.84
N ASP A 146 12.14 -3.87 -17.45
CA ASP A 146 12.49 -5.12 -18.12
C ASP A 146 11.46 -5.54 -19.16
N ASP A 147 10.31 -4.86 -19.26
CA ASP A 147 9.16 -5.28 -20.07
C ASP A 147 8.75 -6.71 -19.76
N THR A 148 8.65 -7.04 -18.48
CA THR A 148 8.28 -8.39 -18.03
C THR A 148 7.06 -8.34 -17.11
N ASN A 149 6.23 -9.39 -17.18
CA ASN A 149 5.05 -9.53 -16.34
C ASN A 149 5.13 -10.83 -15.54
N PHE A 150 5.07 -10.72 -14.22
CA PHE A 150 5.25 -11.83 -13.30
C PHE A 150 3.96 -12.19 -12.59
N LEU A 151 3.65 -13.49 -12.49
CA LEU A 151 2.54 -13.99 -11.68
C LEU A 151 2.93 -13.99 -10.20
N ILE A 152 2.15 -13.31 -9.38
CA ILE A 152 2.33 -13.30 -7.92
C ILE A 152 1.49 -14.38 -7.24
N GLY A 153 0.29 -14.65 -7.73
CA GLY A 153 -0.58 -15.72 -7.23
C GLY A 153 -2.05 -15.33 -7.29
N SER A 154 -2.92 -16.29 -6.93
CA SER A 154 -4.36 -16.07 -6.94
C SER A 154 -4.81 -15.10 -5.83
N LYS A 155 -5.92 -14.41 -6.02
CA LYS A 155 -6.50 -13.50 -4.99
C LYS A 155 -6.87 -14.21 -3.69
N ASN A 156 -7.08 -15.52 -3.73
CA ASN A 156 -7.40 -16.32 -2.56
C ASN A 156 -6.15 -16.67 -1.74
N GLU A 157 -4.98 -16.69 -2.38
CA GLU A 157 -3.70 -16.94 -1.74
C GLU A 157 -2.99 -15.66 -1.31
N ILE A 158 -3.20 -14.57 -2.04
CA ILE A 158 -2.53 -13.29 -1.85
C ILE A 158 -3.56 -12.28 -1.32
N LEU A 159 -3.74 -12.24 0.00
CA LEU A 159 -4.67 -11.32 0.64
C LEU A 159 -3.94 -10.04 1.05
N TYR A 160 -4.53 -8.90 0.74
CA TYR A 160 -4.04 -7.56 1.11
C TYR A 160 -2.58 -7.30 0.70
N PRO A 161 -2.19 -7.58 -0.56
CA PRO A 161 -0.81 -7.35 -0.98
C PRO A 161 -0.47 -5.86 -0.93
N SER A 162 0.74 -5.56 -0.51
CA SER A 162 1.26 -4.18 -0.45
C SER A 162 2.77 -4.16 -0.65
N TRP A 163 3.28 -3.13 -1.32
CA TRP A 163 4.71 -2.92 -1.46
C TRP A 163 5.37 -2.59 -0.12
N ILE A 164 6.53 -3.20 0.12
CA ILE A 164 7.40 -2.79 1.22
C ILE A 164 8.22 -1.59 0.73
N PRO A 165 8.16 -0.43 1.44
CA PRO A 165 8.78 0.81 0.97
C PRO A 165 10.27 0.65 0.67
N ASN A 166 10.72 1.22 -0.45
CA ASN A 166 12.11 1.21 -0.91
C ASN A 166 12.74 -0.19 -1.08
N THR A 167 11.90 -1.19 -1.36
CA THR A 167 12.34 -2.55 -1.69
C THR A 167 11.67 -3.02 -2.98
N ASN A 168 12.08 -4.21 -3.46
CA ASN A 168 11.42 -4.94 -4.53
C ASN A 168 10.49 -6.05 -3.99
N ASN A 169 10.07 -5.96 -2.73
CA ASN A 169 9.30 -7.00 -2.08
C ASN A 169 7.86 -6.55 -1.82
N LEU A 170 6.98 -7.51 -1.83
CA LEU A 170 5.59 -7.38 -1.42
C LEU A 170 5.37 -8.12 -0.10
N THR A 171 4.51 -7.57 0.74
CA THR A 171 3.93 -8.29 1.87
C THR A 171 2.50 -8.69 1.54
N PHE A 172 2.03 -9.81 2.08
CA PHE A 172 0.67 -10.29 1.93
C PHE A 172 0.30 -11.26 3.05
N VAL A 173 -0.99 -11.50 3.24
CA VAL A 173 -1.52 -12.50 4.17
C VAL A 173 -1.93 -13.74 3.40
N ASN A 174 -1.57 -14.91 3.92
CA ASN A 174 -1.98 -16.21 3.40
C ASN A 174 -2.17 -17.20 4.57
N GLN A 175 -3.35 -17.76 4.70
CA GLN A 175 -3.68 -18.76 5.75
C GLN A 175 -3.19 -18.33 7.16
N ASP A 176 -3.60 -17.17 7.62
CA ASP A 176 -3.25 -16.60 8.92
C ASP A 176 -1.75 -16.33 9.14
N ASN A 177 -0.95 -16.39 8.06
CA ASN A 177 0.46 -16.02 8.10
C ASN A 177 0.70 -14.73 7.34
N LEU A 178 1.53 -13.86 7.90
CA LEU A 178 2.10 -12.74 7.19
C LEU A 178 3.34 -13.21 6.45
N LYS A 179 3.37 -12.97 5.15
CA LYS A 179 4.43 -13.42 4.23
C LYS A 179 5.03 -12.25 3.47
N VAL A 180 6.25 -12.46 3.00
CA VAL A 180 6.95 -11.60 2.03
C VAL A 180 7.26 -12.42 0.78
N ILE A 181 7.27 -11.76 -0.36
CA ILE A 181 7.58 -12.33 -1.67
C ILE A 181 8.33 -11.28 -2.50
N ASP A 182 9.23 -11.72 -3.35
CA ASP A 182 9.87 -10.84 -4.33
C ASP A 182 8.86 -10.46 -5.43
N TYR A 183 9.11 -9.33 -6.09
CA TYR A 183 8.23 -8.79 -7.14
C TYR A 183 8.05 -9.73 -8.34
N ASP A 184 8.96 -10.67 -8.55
CA ASP A 184 8.92 -11.68 -9.60
C ASP A 184 8.22 -12.99 -9.19
N GLY A 185 7.61 -13.03 -8.01
CA GLY A 185 6.87 -14.19 -7.49
C GLY A 185 7.75 -15.23 -6.78
N THR A 186 9.04 -15.00 -6.67
CA THR A 186 9.99 -15.90 -5.99
C THR A 186 10.18 -15.59 -4.51
N ASN A 187 10.98 -16.38 -3.81
CA ASN A 187 11.43 -16.15 -2.42
C ASN A 187 10.30 -15.90 -1.40
N ARG A 188 9.22 -16.70 -1.46
CA ARG A 188 8.13 -16.62 -0.48
C ARG A 188 8.59 -17.04 0.90
N GLN A 189 8.48 -16.16 1.89
CA GLN A 189 8.88 -16.40 3.26
C GLN A 189 7.78 -16.01 4.24
N ILE A 190 7.59 -16.81 5.30
CA ILE A 190 6.74 -16.46 6.44
C ILE A 190 7.56 -15.57 7.36
N ILE A 191 7.06 -14.38 7.66
CA ILE A 191 7.70 -13.44 8.58
C ILE A 191 6.97 -13.34 9.92
N PHE A 192 5.69 -13.75 9.96
CA PHE A 192 4.91 -13.82 11.18
C PHE A 192 3.81 -14.88 11.06
N ALA A 193 3.71 -15.76 12.08
CA ALA A 193 2.79 -16.91 12.10
C ALA A 193 2.09 -17.01 13.48
N ALA A 194 1.37 -15.95 13.86
CA ALA A 194 0.55 -15.92 15.06
C ALA A 194 -0.75 -15.17 14.77
N ASN A 195 -1.67 -15.12 15.72
CA ASN A 195 -2.94 -14.42 15.53
C ASN A 195 -2.71 -12.90 15.41
N PHE A 196 -3.19 -12.29 14.35
CA PHE A 196 -3.14 -10.84 14.11
C PHE A 196 -4.33 -10.39 13.26
N ASN A 197 -4.59 -9.09 13.25
CA ASN A 197 -5.62 -8.51 12.40
C ASN A 197 -5.11 -8.41 10.95
N HIS A 198 -5.61 -9.26 10.08
CA HIS A 198 -5.18 -9.35 8.68
C HIS A 198 -5.38 -8.06 7.88
N ARG A 199 -6.32 -7.20 8.28
CA ARG A 199 -6.61 -5.93 7.61
C ARG A 199 -5.69 -4.80 8.06
N LEU A 200 -4.96 -5.00 9.16
CA LEU A 200 -4.07 -4.00 9.72
C LEU A 200 -2.61 -4.49 9.64
N VAL A 201 -2.14 -4.58 8.41
CA VAL A 201 -0.75 -4.86 8.05
C VAL A 201 -0.25 -3.66 7.27
N VAL A 202 0.69 -2.90 7.84
CA VAL A 202 1.19 -1.66 7.25
C VAL A 202 2.70 -1.74 7.09
N PRO A 203 3.23 -1.91 5.87
CA PRO A 203 4.64 -1.76 5.60
C PRO A 203 5.07 -0.31 5.95
N TRP A 204 5.94 -0.17 6.96
CA TRP A 204 6.32 1.14 7.49
C TRP A 204 7.63 1.66 6.90
N SER A 205 8.59 0.76 6.72
CA SER A 205 9.90 1.05 6.14
C SER A 205 10.42 -0.17 5.39
N SER A 206 11.59 -0.07 4.80
CA SER A 206 12.24 -1.17 4.09
C SER A 206 12.49 -2.42 4.96
N ASP A 207 12.52 -2.24 6.27
CA ASP A 207 12.87 -3.27 7.24
C ASP A 207 11.81 -3.51 8.32
N LYS A 208 10.64 -2.82 8.25
CA LYS A 208 9.61 -2.89 9.30
C LYS A 208 8.19 -2.93 8.74
N ILE A 209 7.39 -3.80 9.34
CA ILE A 209 5.94 -3.89 9.12
C ILE A 209 5.24 -3.70 10.47
N ILE A 210 4.21 -2.86 10.49
CA ILE A 210 3.33 -2.69 11.65
C ILE A 210 2.13 -3.62 11.50
N ILE A 211 1.83 -4.35 12.56
CA ILE A 211 0.65 -5.21 12.67
C ILE A 211 -0.11 -4.92 13.96
N LEU A 212 -1.39 -5.24 13.97
CA LEU A 212 -2.22 -5.27 15.17
C LEU A 212 -2.35 -6.72 15.61
N THR A 213 -1.84 -7.05 16.79
CA THR A 213 -1.82 -8.43 17.31
C THR A 213 -1.93 -8.47 18.82
N THR A 214 -2.28 -9.66 19.33
CA THR A 214 -2.26 -9.99 20.75
C THR A 214 -0.99 -10.79 21.03
N PRO A 215 -0.02 -10.29 21.80
CA PRO A 215 1.30 -10.90 21.96
C PRO A 215 1.28 -12.25 22.70
N TYR A 216 0.28 -12.45 23.57
CA TYR A 216 0.04 -13.71 24.29
C TYR A 216 -1.45 -13.81 24.69
N PRO A 217 -1.97 -15.03 24.96
CA PRO A 217 -3.35 -15.23 25.36
C PRO A 217 -3.72 -14.40 26.60
N GLY A 218 -4.81 -13.64 26.53
CA GLY A 218 -5.30 -12.77 27.62
C GLY A 218 -4.71 -11.35 27.62
N ALA A 219 -3.73 -11.03 26.78
CA ALA A 219 -3.29 -9.65 26.57
C ALA A 219 -4.31 -8.87 25.72
N SER A 220 -4.30 -7.55 25.85
CA SER A 220 -5.03 -6.66 24.93
C SER A 220 -4.34 -6.63 23.56
N GLU A 221 -5.15 -6.55 22.50
CA GLU A 221 -4.66 -6.30 21.15
C GLU A 221 -3.94 -4.96 21.09
N ASN A 222 -2.77 -4.91 20.45
CA ASN A 222 -1.95 -3.71 20.38
C ASN A 222 -1.12 -3.68 19.08
N LEU A 223 -0.58 -2.51 18.73
CA LEU A 223 0.27 -2.33 17.56
C LEU A 223 1.71 -2.76 17.85
N TYR A 224 2.24 -3.63 17.01
CA TYR A 224 3.61 -4.11 17.06
C TYR A 224 4.33 -3.88 15.74
N SER A 225 5.62 -3.62 15.83
CA SER A 225 6.50 -3.57 14.67
C SER A 225 7.27 -4.89 14.56
N ILE A 226 7.20 -5.51 13.39
CA ILE A 226 8.00 -6.68 13.02
C ILE A 226 9.17 -6.20 12.17
N SER A 227 10.38 -6.62 12.51
CA SER A 227 11.57 -6.40 11.69
C SER A 227 11.71 -7.50 10.64
N ILE A 228 11.89 -7.10 9.39
CA ILE A 228 12.21 -7.97 8.26
C ILE A 228 13.75 -7.96 8.13
N LYS A 229 14.37 -9.13 8.20
CA LYS A 229 15.84 -9.26 8.02
C LYS A 229 16.13 -9.95 6.71
#